data_e020009b0be4e33fadff66b3de01865b
#
_entry.id   e020009b0be4e33fadff66b3de01865b
#
_cell.length_a   1.000
_cell.length_b   1.000
_cell.length_c   1.000
_cell.angle_alpha   90.00
_cell.angle_beta   90.00
_cell.angle_gamma   90.00
#
_symmetry.space_group_name_H-M   'P 1'
#
loop_
_entity.id
_entity.type
_entity.pdbx_description
1 polymer ?
#
loop_
_entity_poly.entity_id
_entity_poly.type
_entity_poly.pdbx_seq_one_letter_code
_entity_poly.pdbx_strand_id
1 'polypeptide(L)'
;INRVLVPTSPSTFCAFGGLVSELSHDVMETVHGQRVDGTALSEKYKALRQEAGEWLSRQAPSERLVSTGFECWAEMRYTGQSFQVDVRLPDSAVESADLSAMHAIFHKEHERIYNHCDPEAPVEFVDLRVRIRGAMSIPEPAAPSSSTVGDAFKGSRSMRFQGEIFPEARVFERSRLTHSDEVPGPAVIEQSDATLAVPPGFVA
;
A
#
# COMPACT_ATOMS: atom_id res chain seq x y z
N ILE A 1 22.52 -0.10 -12.97
CA ILE A 1 21.06 -0.40 -13.12
C ILE A 1 20.90 -1.17 -14.41
N ASN A 2 20.35 -2.39 -14.36
CA ASN A 2 20.23 -3.26 -15.54
C ASN A 2 18.83 -3.21 -16.17
N ARG A 3 17.83 -2.69 -15.44
CA ARG A 3 16.45 -2.59 -15.90
C ARG A 3 15.74 -1.40 -15.25
N VAL A 4 14.95 -0.68 -16.05
CA VAL A 4 14.12 0.44 -15.60
C VAL A 4 12.71 0.23 -16.15
N LEU A 5 11.69 0.37 -15.32
CA LEU A 5 10.29 0.38 -15.75
C LEU A 5 9.81 1.84 -15.84
N VAL A 6 9.29 2.21 -17.00
CA VAL A 6 8.68 3.50 -17.22
C VAL A 6 7.18 3.31 -17.45
N PRO A 7 6.31 3.78 -16.54
CA PRO A 7 4.86 3.61 -16.68
C PRO A 7 4.33 4.35 -17.91
N THR A 8 3.11 4.00 -18.34
CA THR A 8 2.46 4.63 -19.50
C THR A 8 2.20 6.12 -19.32
N SER A 9 2.01 6.59 -18.08
CA SER A 9 1.78 7.99 -17.72
C SER A 9 2.72 8.40 -16.60
N PRO A 10 4.01 8.68 -16.91
CA PRO A 10 5.04 8.92 -15.88
C PRO A 10 4.78 10.15 -15.03
N SER A 11 4.30 11.25 -15.62
CA SER A 11 4.05 12.52 -14.91
C SER A 11 2.86 12.44 -13.94
N THR A 12 1.90 11.55 -14.20
CA THR A 12 0.70 11.36 -13.36
C THR A 12 0.73 10.07 -12.54
N PHE A 13 1.85 9.35 -12.54
CA PHE A 13 1.95 8.04 -11.90
C PHE A 13 1.69 8.09 -10.40
N CYS A 14 2.16 9.13 -9.70
CA CYS A 14 1.87 9.33 -8.28
C CYS A 14 0.37 9.56 -8.03
N ALA A 15 -0.28 10.38 -8.87
CA ALA A 15 -1.72 10.62 -8.78
C ALA A 15 -2.51 9.34 -9.05
N PHE A 16 -2.08 8.54 -10.02
CA PHE A 16 -2.67 7.21 -10.28
C PHE A 16 -2.48 6.28 -9.07
N GLY A 17 -1.29 6.28 -8.45
CA GLY A 17 -1.04 5.53 -7.21
C GLY A 17 -2.03 5.92 -6.10
N GLY A 18 -2.29 7.21 -5.90
CA GLY A 18 -3.30 7.69 -4.96
C GLY A 18 -4.73 7.23 -5.31
N LEU A 19 -5.06 7.20 -6.61
CA LEU A 19 -6.38 6.76 -7.08
C LEU A 19 -6.65 5.28 -6.85
N VAL A 20 -5.62 4.43 -6.93
CA VAL A 20 -5.72 2.97 -6.76
C VAL A 20 -5.37 2.48 -5.36
N SER A 21 -4.97 3.39 -4.47
CA SER A 21 -4.67 3.06 -3.08
C SER A 21 -5.94 2.69 -2.32
N GLU A 22 -5.80 1.74 -1.41
CA GLU A 22 -6.87 1.43 -0.47
C GLU A 22 -7.14 2.62 0.46
N LEU A 23 -8.41 2.85 0.76
CA LEU A 23 -8.80 3.69 1.88
C LEU A 23 -8.50 2.95 3.18
N SER A 24 -7.81 3.59 4.10
CA SER A 24 -7.51 3.00 5.41
C SER A 24 -7.68 4.04 6.51
N HIS A 25 -8.26 3.62 7.63
CA HIS A 25 -8.46 4.47 8.80
C HIS A 25 -8.38 3.66 10.07
N ASP A 26 -7.73 4.24 11.09
CA ASP A 26 -7.62 3.66 12.41
C ASP A 26 -8.53 4.43 13.37
N VAL A 27 -9.37 3.70 14.10
CA VAL A 27 -10.16 4.20 15.22
C VAL A 27 -9.61 3.58 16.49
N MET A 28 -9.39 4.37 17.52
CA MET A 28 -8.70 3.94 18.74
C MET A 28 -9.48 4.36 19.99
N GLU A 29 -9.40 3.53 21.04
CA GLU A 29 -9.90 3.84 22.38
C GLU A 29 -8.88 3.42 23.43
N THR A 30 -8.52 4.35 24.32
CA THR A 30 -7.63 4.07 25.45
C THR A 30 -8.42 3.42 26.59
N VAL A 31 -7.93 2.26 27.03
CA VAL A 31 -8.53 1.48 28.12
C VAL A 31 -7.59 1.31 29.32
N HIS A 32 -6.41 1.92 29.24
CA HIS A 32 -5.42 1.86 30.32
C HIS A 32 -6.01 2.28 31.69
N GLY A 33 -5.72 1.47 32.71
CA GLY A 33 -6.24 1.68 34.06
C GLY A 33 -7.69 1.26 34.27
N GLN A 34 -8.38 0.76 33.24
CA GLN A 34 -9.72 0.20 33.34
C GLN A 34 -9.64 -1.31 33.60
N ARG A 35 -10.53 -1.83 34.45
CA ARG A 35 -10.78 -3.28 34.49
C ARG A 35 -11.72 -3.62 33.34
N VAL A 36 -11.17 -4.25 32.31
CA VAL A 36 -11.95 -4.73 31.17
C VAL A 36 -11.93 -6.25 31.18
N ASP A 37 -13.10 -6.86 31.15
CA ASP A 37 -13.26 -8.28 30.88
C ASP A 37 -13.44 -8.54 29.38
N GLY A 38 -13.47 -9.81 28.99
CA GLY A 38 -13.59 -10.17 27.58
C GLY A 38 -14.85 -9.64 26.92
N THR A 39 -15.99 -9.61 27.65
CA THR A 39 -17.27 -9.09 27.14
C THR A 39 -17.17 -7.58 26.90
N ALA A 40 -16.63 -6.84 27.87
CA ALA A 40 -16.42 -5.39 27.73
C ALA A 40 -15.48 -5.06 26.56
N LEU A 41 -14.41 -5.85 26.36
CA LEU A 41 -13.52 -5.71 25.20
C LEU A 41 -14.24 -5.95 23.87
N SER A 42 -15.02 -7.04 23.79
CA SER A 42 -15.80 -7.36 22.60
C SER A 42 -16.78 -6.24 22.23
N GLU A 43 -17.50 -5.68 23.21
CA GLU A 43 -18.43 -4.55 22.98
C GLU A 43 -17.69 -3.28 22.53
N LYS A 44 -16.50 -2.98 23.09
CA LYS A 44 -15.67 -1.87 22.65
C LYS A 44 -15.20 -2.05 21.20
N TYR A 45 -14.71 -3.22 20.82
CA TYR A 45 -14.34 -3.50 19.43
C TYR A 45 -15.53 -3.40 18.48
N LYS A 46 -16.71 -3.78 18.90
CA LYS A 46 -17.94 -3.63 18.12
C LYS A 46 -18.26 -2.16 17.86
N ALA A 47 -18.14 -1.31 18.88
CA ALA A 47 -18.33 0.14 18.75
C ALA A 47 -17.29 0.77 17.82
N LEU A 48 -16.00 0.40 17.99
CA LEU A 48 -14.92 0.89 17.11
C LEU A 48 -15.10 0.45 15.65
N ARG A 49 -15.56 -0.79 15.41
CA ARG A 49 -15.89 -1.28 14.05
C ARG A 49 -17.04 -0.48 13.42
N GLN A 50 -18.06 -0.16 14.23
CA GLN A 50 -19.18 0.66 13.76
C GLN A 50 -18.68 2.05 13.34
N GLU A 51 -17.90 2.72 14.19
CA GLU A 51 -17.34 4.05 13.91
C GLU A 51 -16.46 4.03 12.65
N ALA A 52 -15.58 3.05 12.53
CA ALA A 52 -14.73 2.86 11.36
C ALA A 52 -15.56 2.64 10.08
N GLY A 53 -16.64 1.84 10.15
CA GLY A 53 -17.56 1.60 9.03
C GLY A 53 -18.30 2.87 8.62
N GLU A 54 -18.75 3.67 9.57
CA GLU A 54 -19.38 4.97 9.30
C GLU A 54 -18.40 5.96 8.65
N TRP A 55 -17.13 5.93 9.09
CA TRP A 55 -16.09 6.74 8.44
C TRP A 55 -15.94 6.34 6.96
N LEU A 56 -15.77 5.04 6.66
CA LEU A 56 -15.57 4.56 5.29
C LEU A 56 -16.77 4.90 4.40
N SER A 57 -17.99 4.78 4.90
CA SER A 57 -19.21 5.09 4.14
C SER A 57 -19.32 6.58 3.77
N ARG A 58 -18.70 7.47 4.56
CA ARG A 58 -18.59 8.90 4.23
C ARG A 58 -17.50 9.21 3.20
N GLN A 59 -16.48 8.33 3.07
CA GLN A 59 -15.35 8.56 2.15
C GLN A 59 -15.60 8.06 0.74
N ALA A 60 -16.32 6.95 0.59
CA ALA A 60 -16.58 6.35 -0.72
C ALA A 60 -17.99 5.76 -0.82
N PRO A 61 -18.64 5.94 -1.98
CA PRO A 61 -19.86 5.20 -2.29
C PRO A 61 -19.61 3.70 -2.31
N SER A 62 -20.56 2.91 -1.80
CA SER A 62 -20.46 1.45 -1.72
C SER A 62 -20.19 0.78 -3.07
N GLU A 63 -20.71 1.37 -4.17
CA GLU A 63 -20.57 0.85 -5.53
C GLU A 63 -19.12 0.91 -6.03
N ARG A 64 -18.28 1.74 -5.43
CA ARG A 64 -16.86 1.86 -5.76
C ARG A 64 -15.95 0.97 -4.91
N LEU A 65 -16.47 0.40 -3.83
CA LEU A 65 -15.75 -0.50 -2.95
C LEU A 65 -15.82 -1.93 -3.49
N VAL A 66 -14.67 -2.52 -3.77
CA VAL A 66 -14.54 -3.93 -4.21
C VAL A 66 -14.54 -4.86 -3.01
N SER A 67 -13.91 -4.44 -1.92
CA SER A 67 -13.88 -5.18 -0.67
C SER A 67 -13.70 -4.24 0.52
N THR A 68 -14.17 -4.70 1.68
CA THR A 68 -13.98 -4.03 2.97
C THR A 68 -13.49 -5.05 3.99
N GLY A 69 -12.50 -4.68 4.78
CA GLY A 69 -11.95 -5.52 5.84
C GLY A 69 -11.69 -4.74 7.12
N PHE A 70 -11.81 -5.44 8.25
CA PHE A 70 -11.43 -4.91 9.56
C PHE A 70 -10.24 -5.69 10.11
N GLU A 71 -9.40 -5.01 10.84
CA GLU A 71 -8.33 -5.62 11.62
C GLU A 71 -8.42 -5.08 13.04
N CYS A 72 -8.47 -5.99 14.02
CA CYS A 72 -8.45 -5.64 15.43
C CYS A 72 -7.03 -5.73 15.97
N TRP A 73 -6.61 -4.69 16.67
CA TRP A 73 -5.30 -4.56 17.28
C TRP A 73 -5.46 -4.11 18.74
N ALA A 74 -4.52 -4.50 19.59
CA ALA A 74 -4.41 -4.00 20.95
C ALA A 74 -2.96 -3.64 21.27
N GLU A 75 -2.74 -2.51 21.93
CA GLU A 75 -1.49 -2.27 22.64
C GLU A 75 -1.59 -2.92 24.01
N MET A 76 -0.70 -3.87 24.27
CA MET A 76 -0.70 -4.69 25.48
C MET A 76 0.68 -4.68 26.13
N ARG A 77 0.73 -4.87 27.44
CA ARG A 77 1.98 -5.00 28.20
C ARG A 77 1.79 -5.85 29.44
N TYR A 78 2.87 -6.31 30.04
CA TYR A 78 2.80 -6.81 31.41
C TYR A 78 2.59 -5.65 32.38
N THR A 79 1.81 -5.88 33.42
CA THR A 79 1.53 -4.87 34.43
C THR A 79 2.84 -4.36 35.03
N GLY A 80 3.00 -3.04 35.02
CA GLY A 80 4.20 -2.35 35.51
C GLY A 80 5.31 -2.14 34.47
N GLN A 81 5.17 -2.65 33.26
CA GLN A 81 6.08 -2.28 32.16
C GLN A 81 5.77 -0.91 31.58
N SER A 82 6.80 -0.20 31.11
CA SER A 82 6.65 1.12 30.48
C SER A 82 6.36 1.04 28.99
N PHE A 83 6.74 -0.05 28.33
CA PHE A 83 6.59 -0.24 26.88
C PHE A 83 5.48 -1.24 26.59
N GLN A 84 4.66 -0.92 25.62
CA GLN A 84 3.60 -1.78 25.11
C GLN A 84 4.02 -2.46 23.80
N VAL A 85 3.37 -3.57 23.51
CA VAL A 85 3.51 -4.35 22.29
C VAL A 85 2.21 -4.23 21.51
N ASP A 86 2.31 -3.88 20.23
CA ASP A 86 1.17 -3.83 19.31
C ASP A 86 0.84 -5.25 18.82
N VAL A 87 -0.32 -5.74 19.19
CA VAL A 87 -0.76 -7.14 18.98
C VAL A 87 -1.98 -7.17 18.08
N ARG A 88 -1.87 -7.91 16.96
CA ARG A 88 -3.02 -8.16 16.11
C ARG A 88 -3.87 -9.29 16.72
N LEU A 89 -5.13 -8.99 16.97
CA LEU A 89 -6.10 -9.94 17.51
C LEU A 89 -6.98 -10.51 16.39
N PRO A 90 -7.11 -11.83 16.28
CA PRO A 90 -8.03 -12.44 15.33
C PRO A 90 -9.49 -12.16 15.72
N ASP A 91 -10.35 -12.01 14.72
CA ASP A 91 -11.76 -11.72 14.92
C ASP A 91 -12.43 -12.77 15.82
N SER A 92 -12.04 -14.04 15.68
CA SER A 92 -12.57 -15.14 16.51
C SER A 92 -12.32 -14.93 18.02
N ALA A 93 -11.14 -14.43 18.43
CA ALA A 93 -10.84 -14.18 19.82
C ALA A 93 -11.62 -12.96 20.36
N VAL A 94 -11.77 -11.92 19.53
CA VAL A 94 -12.54 -10.72 19.88
C VAL A 94 -14.03 -11.03 20.01
N GLU A 95 -14.61 -11.75 19.06
CA GLU A 95 -16.03 -12.09 19.03
C GLU A 95 -16.43 -13.08 20.11
N SER A 96 -15.56 -14.07 20.44
CA SER A 96 -15.78 -15.00 21.55
C SER A 96 -15.46 -14.41 22.92
N ALA A 97 -14.97 -13.18 23.00
CA ALA A 97 -14.55 -12.55 24.24
C ALA A 97 -13.48 -13.36 25.02
N ASP A 98 -12.63 -14.09 24.29
CA ASP A 98 -11.64 -15.01 24.87
C ASP A 98 -10.35 -14.29 25.28
N LEU A 99 -10.33 -13.78 26.51
CA LEU A 99 -9.14 -13.14 27.10
C LEU A 99 -7.93 -14.05 27.12
N SER A 100 -8.11 -15.35 27.36
CA SER A 100 -6.98 -16.30 27.44
C SER A 100 -6.30 -16.42 26.08
N ALA A 101 -7.09 -16.49 25.00
CA ALA A 101 -6.55 -16.49 23.65
C ALA A 101 -5.83 -15.17 23.33
N MET A 102 -6.39 -14.02 23.71
CA MET A 102 -5.75 -12.71 23.49
C MET A 102 -4.42 -12.59 24.25
N HIS A 103 -4.37 -13.03 25.51
CA HIS A 103 -3.13 -13.06 26.30
C HIS A 103 -2.09 -14.01 25.70
N ALA A 104 -2.51 -15.19 25.25
CA ALA A 104 -1.58 -16.14 24.61
C ALA A 104 -0.93 -15.56 23.34
N ILE A 105 -1.70 -14.79 22.55
CA ILE A 105 -1.17 -14.08 21.37
C ILE A 105 -0.17 -12.99 21.79
N PHE A 106 -0.48 -12.23 22.85
CA PHE A 106 0.44 -11.25 23.41
C PHE A 106 1.75 -11.88 23.88
N HIS A 107 1.70 -12.97 24.66
CA HIS A 107 2.89 -13.67 25.15
C HIS A 107 3.80 -14.11 23.98
N LYS A 108 3.20 -14.67 22.93
CA LYS A 108 3.92 -15.08 21.72
C LYS A 108 4.59 -13.90 21.00
N GLU A 109 3.88 -12.79 20.90
CA GLU A 109 4.41 -11.59 20.23
C GLU A 109 5.50 -10.91 21.08
N HIS A 110 5.33 -10.88 22.40
CA HIS A 110 6.35 -10.40 23.34
C HIS A 110 7.64 -11.24 23.28
N GLU A 111 7.49 -12.57 23.23
CA GLU A 111 8.62 -13.50 23.07
C GLU A 111 9.33 -13.27 21.72
N ARG A 112 8.58 -13.04 20.65
CA ARG A 112 9.14 -12.75 19.32
C ARG A 112 9.99 -11.47 19.31
N ILE A 113 9.58 -10.45 20.04
CA ILE A 113 10.24 -9.13 20.06
C ILE A 113 11.40 -9.12 21.04
N TYR A 114 11.21 -9.68 22.25
CA TYR A 114 12.13 -9.55 23.36
C TYR A 114 12.88 -10.85 23.71
N ASN A 115 12.63 -11.97 23.01
CA ASN A 115 13.14 -13.32 23.31
C ASN A 115 12.81 -13.78 24.74
N HIS A 116 11.70 -13.29 25.31
CA HIS A 116 11.24 -13.60 26.65
C HIS A 116 9.73 -13.41 26.74
N CYS A 117 9.06 -14.29 27.47
CA CYS A 117 7.68 -14.09 27.94
C CYS A 117 7.53 -14.67 29.34
N ASP A 118 6.51 -14.20 30.07
CA ASP A 118 6.09 -14.73 31.36
C ASP A 118 4.57 -14.97 31.35
N PRO A 119 4.14 -16.22 31.04
CA PRO A 119 2.72 -16.56 30.95
C PRO A 119 1.93 -16.37 32.24
N GLU A 120 2.58 -16.35 33.40
CA GLU A 120 1.96 -16.15 34.71
C GLU A 120 1.84 -14.67 35.11
N ALA A 121 2.58 -13.77 34.42
CA ALA A 121 2.52 -12.36 34.72
C ALA A 121 1.20 -11.75 34.26
N PRO A 122 0.61 -10.85 35.06
CA PRO A 122 -0.63 -10.17 34.68
C PRO A 122 -0.40 -9.24 33.48
N VAL A 123 -1.31 -9.33 32.52
CA VAL A 123 -1.30 -8.54 31.28
C VAL A 123 -2.38 -7.47 31.35
N GLU A 124 -2.07 -6.29 30.87
CA GLU A 124 -3.04 -5.18 30.75
C GLU A 124 -3.15 -4.70 29.30
N PHE A 125 -4.36 -4.34 28.90
CA PHE A 125 -4.63 -3.64 27.68
C PHE A 125 -4.42 -2.14 27.91
N VAL A 126 -3.76 -1.47 26.98
CA VAL A 126 -3.49 -0.03 27.03
C VAL A 126 -4.43 0.70 26.07
N ASP A 127 -4.35 0.35 24.79
CA ASP A 127 -5.20 0.91 23.74
C ASP A 127 -5.81 -0.22 22.91
N LEU A 128 -7.03 0.01 22.46
CA LEU A 128 -7.72 -0.82 21.47
C LEU A 128 -7.77 -0.06 20.15
N ARG A 129 -7.51 -0.74 19.04
CA ARG A 129 -7.53 -0.15 17.71
C ARG A 129 -8.25 -1.05 16.73
N VAL A 130 -9.12 -0.45 15.94
CA VAL A 130 -9.71 -1.07 14.76
C VAL A 130 -9.22 -0.34 13.53
N ARG A 131 -8.58 -1.05 12.63
CA ARG A 131 -8.25 -0.57 11.29
C ARG A 131 -9.29 -1.05 10.31
N ILE A 132 -9.92 -0.13 9.59
CA ILE A 132 -10.74 -0.45 8.44
C ILE A 132 -9.94 -0.23 7.15
N ARG A 133 -10.12 -1.13 6.19
CA ARG A 133 -9.58 -0.99 4.84
C ARG A 133 -10.71 -1.13 3.83
N GLY A 134 -10.70 -0.27 2.80
CA GLY A 134 -11.63 -0.32 1.69
C GLY A 134 -10.85 -0.31 0.38
N ALA A 135 -10.85 -1.45 -0.34
CA ALA A 135 -10.26 -1.52 -1.65
C ALA A 135 -11.20 -0.88 -2.68
N MET A 136 -10.67 0.05 -3.47
CA MET A 136 -11.40 0.74 -4.52
C MET A 136 -11.31 0.00 -5.84
N SER A 137 -12.34 0.14 -6.70
CA SER A 137 -12.26 -0.32 -8.08
C SER A 137 -11.17 0.42 -8.84
N ILE A 138 -10.26 -0.32 -9.46
CA ILE A 138 -9.16 0.25 -10.25
C ILE A 138 -9.69 0.52 -11.66
N PRO A 139 -9.55 1.76 -12.20
CA PRO A 139 -9.86 2.03 -13.59
C PRO A 139 -8.97 1.19 -14.51
N GLU A 140 -9.55 0.53 -15.50
CA GLU A 140 -8.75 -0.17 -16.51
C GLU A 140 -7.93 0.84 -17.32
N PRO A 141 -6.62 0.60 -17.51
CA PRO A 141 -5.82 1.42 -18.39
C PRO A 141 -6.37 1.34 -19.83
N ALA A 142 -6.35 2.47 -20.54
CA ALA A 142 -6.70 2.46 -21.96
C ALA A 142 -5.76 1.50 -22.73
N ALA A 143 -6.35 0.65 -23.56
CA ALA A 143 -5.56 -0.25 -24.41
C ALA A 143 -4.64 0.56 -25.34
N PRO A 144 -3.37 0.16 -25.52
CA PRO A 144 -2.49 0.83 -26.46
C PRO A 144 -3.03 0.71 -27.88
N SER A 145 -2.91 1.79 -28.65
CA SER A 145 -3.26 1.78 -30.07
C SER A 145 -2.31 0.86 -30.84
N SER A 146 -2.87 0.06 -31.77
CA SER A 146 -2.06 -0.79 -32.64
C SER A 146 -1.39 0.06 -33.72
N SER A 147 -0.08 0.20 -33.68
CA SER A 147 0.73 0.84 -34.72
C SER A 147 2.09 0.13 -34.81
N THR A 148 2.87 0.42 -35.85
CA THR A 148 4.20 -0.17 -36.07
C THR A 148 5.31 0.80 -35.66
N VAL A 149 6.51 0.30 -35.34
CA VAL A 149 7.68 1.14 -34.99
C VAL A 149 7.98 2.19 -36.06
N GLY A 150 7.76 1.86 -37.34
CA GLY A 150 7.93 2.79 -38.46
C GLY A 150 7.03 4.02 -38.36
N ASP A 151 5.80 3.83 -37.91
CA ASP A 151 4.82 4.91 -37.71
C ASP A 151 5.14 5.77 -36.47
N ALA A 152 5.91 5.23 -35.53
CA ALA A 152 6.32 5.94 -34.32
C ALA A 152 7.53 6.87 -34.54
N PHE A 153 8.31 6.65 -35.60
CA PHE A 153 9.51 7.45 -35.90
C PHE A 153 9.16 8.89 -36.28
N LYS A 154 9.73 9.86 -35.58
CA LYS A 154 9.50 11.30 -35.79
C LYS A 154 10.67 12.01 -36.50
N GLY A 155 11.86 11.42 -36.49
CA GLY A 155 13.06 12.03 -37.02
C GLY A 155 14.28 11.78 -36.13
N SER A 156 15.33 12.54 -36.36
CA SER A 156 16.57 12.49 -35.57
C SER A 156 16.95 13.86 -35.04
N ARG A 157 17.61 13.87 -33.87
CA ARG A 157 18.19 15.11 -33.30
C ARG A 157 19.46 14.81 -32.51
N SER A 158 20.26 15.86 -32.27
CA SER A 158 21.43 15.72 -31.41
C SER A 158 21.03 15.47 -29.96
N MET A 159 21.64 14.47 -29.33
CA MET A 159 21.50 14.12 -27.92
C MET A 159 22.89 14.15 -27.25
N ARG A 160 22.97 14.67 -26.02
CA ARG A 160 24.16 14.55 -25.17
C ARG A 160 23.88 13.60 -24.01
N PHE A 161 24.76 12.62 -23.83
CA PHE A 161 24.69 11.71 -22.71
C PHE A 161 26.09 11.48 -22.12
N GLN A 162 26.27 11.68 -20.81
CA GLN A 162 27.54 11.54 -20.09
C GLN A 162 28.72 12.31 -20.72
N GLY A 163 28.44 13.47 -21.34
CA GLY A 163 29.47 14.30 -21.98
C GLY A 163 29.69 14.01 -23.47
N GLU A 164 29.26 12.87 -23.97
CA GLU A 164 29.33 12.47 -25.37
C GLU A 164 28.12 13.00 -26.16
N ILE A 165 28.36 13.36 -27.44
CA ILE A 165 27.34 13.90 -28.34
C ILE A 165 27.00 12.85 -29.38
N PHE A 166 25.73 12.55 -29.49
CA PHE A 166 25.15 11.67 -30.51
C PHE A 166 24.31 12.51 -31.46
N PRO A 167 24.86 12.89 -32.64
CA PRO A 167 24.24 13.90 -33.51
C PRO A 167 22.93 13.45 -34.15
N GLU A 168 22.71 12.14 -34.29
CA GLU A 168 21.55 11.54 -34.98
C GLU A 168 20.80 10.57 -34.10
N ALA A 169 20.60 10.89 -32.80
CA ALA A 169 19.74 10.09 -31.94
C ALA A 169 18.30 10.09 -32.47
N ARG A 170 17.75 8.89 -32.64
CA ARG A 170 16.41 8.71 -33.21
C ARG A 170 15.34 9.16 -32.21
N VAL A 171 14.28 9.80 -32.71
CA VAL A 171 13.15 10.28 -31.93
C VAL A 171 11.89 9.51 -32.30
N PHE A 172 11.17 9.02 -31.30
CA PHE A 172 9.94 8.26 -31.45
C PHE A 172 8.80 8.86 -30.65
N GLU A 173 7.56 8.70 -31.12
CA GLU A 173 6.33 9.02 -30.42
C GLU A 173 5.86 7.78 -29.63
N ARG A 174 5.83 7.91 -28.30
CA ARG A 174 5.51 6.78 -27.43
C ARG A 174 4.10 6.18 -27.66
N SER A 175 3.11 7.02 -27.94
CA SER A 175 1.73 6.58 -28.16
C SER A 175 1.56 5.65 -29.38
N ARG A 176 2.58 5.62 -30.24
CA ARG A 176 2.61 4.78 -31.45
C ARG A 176 3.51 3.54 -31.30
N LEU A 177 4.17 3.35 -30.15
CA LEU A 177 4.95 2.16 -29.84
C LEU A 177 4.06 1.10 -29.20
N THR A 178 4.31 -0.16 -29.52
CA THR A 178 3.64 -1.33 -28.94
C THR A 178 4.58 -2.06 -27.97
N HIS A 179 4.04 -3.03 -27.23
CA HIS A 179 4.81 -3.83 -26.27
C HIS A 179 5.88 -4.76 -26.92
N SER A 180 5.80 -4.98 -28.25
CA SER A 180 6.75 -5.79 -29.00
C SER A 180 7.81 -4.98 -29.73
N ASP A 181 7.72 -3.64 -29.69
CA ASP A 181 8.67 -2.78 -30.34
C ASP A 181 9.94 -2.64 -29.52
N GLU A 182 11.09 -2.67 -30.20
CA GLU A 182 12.40 -2.44 -29.59
C GLU A 182 13.03 -1.16 -30.14
N VAL A 183 13.37 -0.26 -29.23
CA VAL A 183 14.03 1.01 -29.55
C VAL A 183 15.44 1.01 -28.96
N PRO A 184 16.47 0.61 -29.74
CA PRO A 184 17.84 0.66 -29.26
C PRO A 184 18.34 2.10 -29.15
N GLY A 185 19.07 2.38 -28.06
CA GLY A 185 19.74 3.67 -27.83
C GLY A 185 21.04 3.83 -28.66
N PRO A 186 21.50 5.06 -28.90
CA PRO A 186 20.95 6.31 -28.40
C PRO A 186 19.64 6.72 -29.07
N ALA A 187 18.59 6.94 -28.30
CA ALA A 187 17.28 7.33 -28.80
C ALA A 187 16.53 8.20 -27.80
N VAL A 188 15.49 8.85 -28.27
CA VAL A 188 14.57 9.65 -27.46
C VAL A 188 13.14 9.19 -27.75
N ILE A 189 12.38 8.88 -26.72
CA ILE A 189 10.96 8.56 -26.83
C ILE A 189 10.19 9.70 -26.20
N GLU A 190 9.43 10.41 -27.03
CA GLU A 190 8.62 11.56 -26.62
C GLU A 190 7.19 11.13 -26.31
N GLN A 191 6.63 11.78 -25.33
CA GLN A 191 5.23 11.67 -24.92
C GLN A 191 4.73 13.06 -24.55
N SER A 192 3.43 13.29 -24.53
CA SER A 192 2.84 14.62 -24.25
C SER A 192 3.27 15.21 -22.89
N ASP A 193 3.55 14.36 -21.93
CA ASP A 193 3.81 14.71 -20.52
C ASP A 193 5.21 14.30 -20.04
N ALA A 194 5.99 13.57 -20.85
CA ALA A 194 7.31 13.08 -20.48
C ALA A 194 8.21 12.83 -21.69
N THR A 195 9.50 12.72 -21.43
CA THR A 195 10.51 12.32 -22.42
C THR A 195 11.42 11.27 -21.79
N LEU A 196 11.59 10.14 -22.47
CA LEU A 196 12.52 9.09 -22.09
C LEU A 196 13.76 9.15 -22.99
N ALA A 197 14.92 9.35 -22.40
CA ALA A 197 16.20 9.17 -23.07
C ALA A 197 16.62 7.70 -22.94
N VAL A 198 16.86 7.03 -24.06
CA VAL A 198 17.40 5.67 -24.10
C VAL A 198 18.91 5.78 -24.32
N PRO A 199 19.74 5.46 -23.32
CA PRO A 199 21.19 5.59 -23.45
C PRO A 199 21.79 4.60 -24.45
N PRO A 200 23.02 4.86 -24.94
CA PRO A 200 23.77 3.86 -25.70
C PRO A 200 23.90 2.54 -24.93
N GLY A 201 23.67 1.40 -25.62
CA GLY A 201 23.73 0.07 -25.01
C GLY A 201 22.47 -0.37 -24.24
N PHE A 202 21.45 0.48 -24.16
CA PHE A 202 20.12 0.13 -23.65
C PHE A 202 19.12 -0.05 -24.80
N VAL A 203 18.07 -0.79 -24.52
CA VAL A 203 16.91 -0.97 -25.41
C VAL A 203 15.65 -0.67 -24.62
N ALA A 204 14.73 0.10 -25.14
CA ALA A 204 13.41 0.38 -24.59
C ALA A 204 12.35 -0.34 -25.39
#